data_98bfb31fd981bc772d048658fdf93b47
#
_entry.id   98bfb31fd981bc772d048658fdf93b47
#
_cell.length_a   1.000
_cell.length_b   1.000
_cell.length_c   1.000
_cell.angle_alpha   90.00
_cell.angle_beta   90.00
_cell.angle_gamma   90.00
#
_symmetry.space_group_name_H-M   'P 1'
#
loop_
_entity.id
_entity.type
_entity.pdbx_description
1 polymer ?
#
loop_
_entity_poly.entity_id
_entity_poly.type
_entity_poly.pdbx_seq_one_letter_code
_entity_poly.pdbx_strand_id
1 'polypeptide(L)'
;MMPAMLEHDRSPRLDRLALLTAIAVFIGIFIVPLGLRPMVMPDEGRYGVIPLEMIETGEWIVPHLMGVRYFEKPVLGYWMTATAFLGFGENAFALRLPAAATTGFAAGLVLLFVRRWTARWDVAAIAAMIFMTSLEVAILGTAAILDGPFAALVTGSIT
;
A
#
# COMPACT_ATOMS: atom_id res chain seq x y z
N MET A 1 22.80 30.50 8.97
CA MET A 1 24.15 30.01 8.62
C MET A 1 24.45 28.85 9.55
N MET A 2 24.11 27.64 9.13
CA MET A 2 24.26 26.41 9.93
C MET A 2 25.69 25.89 9.70
N PRO A 3 26.44 25.56 10.75
CA PRO A 3 27.86 25.25 10.60
C PRO A 3 28.06 23.95 9.83
N ALA A 4 28.96 23.99 8.84
CA ALA A 4 29.43 22.89 7.98
C ALA A 4 30.17 21.76 8.73
N MET A 5 29.98 21.62 10.04
CA MET A 5 30.74 20.70 10.89
C MET A 5 30.12 19.31 11.09
N LEU A 6 29.01 18.97 10.43
CA LEU A 6 28.37 17.64 10.55
C LEU A 6 28.29 16.87 9.24
N GLU A 7 29.06 17.24 8.24
CA GLU A 7 29.30 16.44 7.06
C GLU A 7 30.36 15.35 7.38
N HIS A 8 30.07 14.61 8.45
CA HIS A 8 30.85 13.44 8.85
C HIS A 8 30.72 12.39 7.74
N ASP A 9 31.84 11.92 7.26
CA ASP A 9 32.07 10.90 6.23
C ASP A 9 31.05 9.73 6.34
N ARG A 10 29.90 9.92 5.65
CA ARG A 10 28.79 8.95 5.70
C ARG A 10 29.12 7.82 4.76
N SER A 11 29.29 6.64 5.31
CA SER A 11 29.53 5.49 4.48
C SER A 11 28.28 5.21 3.62
N PRO A 12 28.39 5.21 2.29
CA PRO A 12 27.27 4.87 1.39
C PRO A 12 26.73 3.46 1.64
N ARG A 13 27.44 2.66 2.42
CA ARG A 13 27.03 1.33 2.88
C ARG A 13 25.88 1.39 3.87
N LEU A 14 25.87 2.36 4.81
CA LEU A 14 24.81 2.52 5.79
C LEU A 14 23.49 2.95 5.12
N ASP A 15 23.55 3.87 4.16
CA ASP A 15 22.37 4.29 3.40
C ASP A 15 21.76 3.11 2.62
N ARG A 16 22.60 2.34 1.93
CA ARG A 16 22.15 1.15 1.20
C ARG A 16 21.55 0.10 2.15
N LEU A 17 22.21 -0.15 3.27
CA LEU A 17 21.71 -1.11 4.25
C LEU A 17 20.35 -0.69 4.81
N ALA A 18 20.17 0.58 5.16
CA ALA A 18 18.91 1.10 5.67
C ALA A 18 17.78 0.98 4.62
N LEU A 19 18.05 1.29 3.36
CA LEU A 19 17.08 1.13 2.27
C LEU A 19 16.72 -0.33 2.03
N LEU A 20 17.73 -1.23 1.99
CA LEU A 20 17.48 -2.67 1.84
C LEU A 20 16.67 -3.23 3.00
N THR A 21 16.94 -2.77 4.23
CA THR A 21 16.16 -3.17 5.40
C THR A 21 14.70 -2.67 5.28
N ALA A 22 14.48 -1.43 4.84
CA ALA A 22 13.14 -0.91 4.62
C ALA A 22 12.36 -1.72 3.56
N ILE A 23 13.03 -2.10 2.47
CA ILE A 23 12.45 -2.97 1.43
C ILE A 23 12.13 -4.36 2.01
N ALA A 24 13.05 -4.95 2.79
CA ALA A 24 12.84 -6.25 3.41
C ALA A 24 11.66 -6.22 4.41
N VAL A 25 11.53 -5.15 5.19
CA VAL A 25 10.39 -4.93 6.09
C VAL A 25 9.08 -4.82 5.29
N PHE A 26 9.07 -4.06 4.19
CA PHE A 26 7.90 -3.97 3.33
C PHE A 26 7.48 -5.34 2.78
N ILE A 27 8.41 -6.07 2.20
CA ILE A 27 8.14 -7.40 1.64
C ILE A 27 7.63 -8.34 2.74
N GLY A 28 8.28 -8.36 3.91
CA GLY A 28 7.93 -9.26 5.03
C GLY A 28 6.55 -8.98 5.61
N ILE A 29 6.16 -7.72 5.76
CA ILE A 29 4.89 -7.32 6.38
C ILE A 29 3.74 -7.27 5.35
N PHE A 30 3.99 -6.73 4.14
CA PHE A 30 2.91 -6.40 3.21
C PHE A 30 2.79 -7.35 2.03
N ILE A 31 3.84 -8.05 1.61
CA ILE A 31 3.77 -8.94 0.45
C ILE A 31 3.63 -10.42 0.86
N VAL A 32 4.49 -10.90 1.77
CA VAL A 32 4.50 -12.31 2.18
C VAL A 32 3.16 -12.78 2.73
N PRO A 33 2.46 -12.05 3.63
CA PRO A 33 1.23 -12.55 4.24
C PRO A 33 -0.02 -12.44 3.35
N LEU A 34 0.02 -11.79 2.17
CA LEU A 34 -1.17 -11.53 1.35
C LEU A 34 -1.93 -12.80 0.95
N GLY A 35 -1.20 -13.86 0.59
CA GLY A 35 -1.81 -15.14 0.20
C GLY A 35 -1.94 -16.18 1.31
N LEU A 36 -1.35 -15.92 2.49
CA LEU A 36 -1.24 -16.92 3.56
C LEU A 36 -2.40 -16.86 4.56
N ARG A 37 -3.02 -15.71 4.71
CA ARG A 37 -4.07 -15.47 5.71
C ARG A 37 -5.45 -15.77 5.13
N PRO A 38 -6.36 -16.42 5.90
CA PRO A 38 -7.76 -16.59 5.50
C PRO A 38 -8.44 -15.22 5.29
N MET A 39 -9.51 -15.20 4.49
CA MET A 39 -10.27 -13.96 4.23
C MET A 39 -11.00 -13.50 5.50
N VAL A 40 -11.01 -12.21 5.75
CA VAL A 40 -11.75 -11.57 6.85
C VAL A 40 -13.14 -11.20 6.35
N MET A 41 -14.12 -11.95 6.76
CA MET A 41 -15.53 -11.68 6.42
C MET A 41 -16.15 -10.66 7.39
N PRO A 42 -17.11 -9.82 6.96
CA PRO A 42 -17.70 -9.77 5.61
C PRO A 42 -16.96 -8.86 4.61
N ASP A 43 -16.03 -8.01 5.06
CA ASP A 43 -15.50 -6.92 4.26
C ASP A 43 -14.67 -7.41 3.05
N GLU A 44 -13.69 -8.28 3.26
CA GLU A 44 -12.88 -8.82 2.15
C GLU A 44 -13.74 -9.61 1.15
N GLY A 45 -14.82 -10.23 1.60
CA GLY A 45 -15.77 -10.90 0.71
C GLY A 45 -16.47 -9.92 -0.24
N ARG A 46 -16.99 -8.81 0.27
CA ARG A 46 -17.64 -7.77 -0.55
C ARG A 46 -16.68 -7.15 -1.55
N TYR A 47 -15.48 -6.81 -1.09
CA TYR A 47 -14.44 -6.20 -1.93
C TYR A 47 -13.82 -7.18 -2.93
N GLY A 48 -14.06 -8.48 -2.80
CA GLY A 48 -13.74 -9.49 -3.79
C GLY A 48 -14.85 -9.71 -4.83
N VAL A 49 -16.11 -9.83 -4.38
CA VAL A 49 -17.25 -10.13 -5.24
C VAL A 49 -17.53 -8.99 -6.24
N ILE A 50 -17.50 -7.73 -5.80
CA ILE A 50 -17.80 -6.58 -6.68
C ILE A 50 -16.86 -6.51 -7.88
N PRO A 51 -15.52 -6.58 -7.74
CA PRO A 51 -14.60 -6.62 -8.88
C PRO A 51 -14.82 -7.83 -9.81
N LEU A 52 -15.18 -8.98 -9.27
CA LEU A 52 -15.50 -10.17 -10.08
C LEU A 52 -16.74 -9.93 -10.94
N GLU A 53 -17.83 -9.40 -10.37
CA GLU A 53 -19.03 -9.04 -11.14
C GLU A 53 -18.72 -8.00 -12.22
N MET A 54 -17.81 -7.03 -11.95
CA MET A 54 -17.37 -6.07 -12.98
C MET A 54 -16.66 -6.77 -14.15
N ILE A 55 -15.81 -7.75 -13.87
CA ILE A 55 -15.11 -8.53 -14.91
C ILE A 55 -16.09 -9.39 -15.70
N GLU A 56 -16.98 -10.09 -15.01
CA GLU A 56 -17.95 -11.01 -15.64
C GLU A 56 -18.99 -10.30 -16.49
N THR A 57 -19.52 -9.18 -16.00
CA THR A 57 -20.59 -8.43 -16.69
C THR A 57 -20.08 -7.42 -17.70
N GLY A 58 -18.81 -7.00 -17.59
CA GLY A 58 -18.25 -5.89 -18.36
C GLY A 58 -18.74 -4.50 -17.91
N GLU A 59 -19.49 -4.41 -16.79
CA GLU A 59 -19.99 -3.14 -16.26
C GLU A 59 -18.98 -2.55 -15.25
N TRP A 60 -18.15 -1.65 -15.74
CA TRP A 60 -17.06 -1.06 -14.96
C TRP A 60 -17.41 0.23 -14.22
N ILE A 61 -18.56 0.84 -14.55
CA ILE A 61 -18.93 2.16 -14.01
C ILE A 61 -19.80 2.02 -12.77
N VAL A 62 -20.78 1.13 -12.84
CA VAL A 62 -21.75 0.91 -11.76
C VAL A 62 -21.39 -0.36 -11.00
N PRO A 63 -20.85 -0.26 -9.76
CA PRO A 63 -20.57 -1.45 -8.97
C PRO A 63 -21.83 -2.21 -8.62
N HIS A 64 -21.78 -3.53 -8.71
CA HIS A 64 -22.86 -4.42 -8.28
C HIS A 64 -22.34 -5.37 -7.20
N LEU A 65 -23.19 -5.71 -6.25
CA LEU A 65 -22.97 -6.74 -5.24
C LEU A 65 -24.15 -7.71 -5.29
N MET A 66 -23.91 -8.93 -5.77
CA MET A 66 -24.95 -9.94 -6.01
C MET A 66 -26.09 -9.42 -6.88
N GLY A 67 -25.73 -8.72 -7.97
CA GLY A 67 -26.68 -8.12 -8.93
C GLY A 67 -27.37 -6.83 -8.46
N VAL A 68 -27.13 -6.36 -7.23
CA VAL A 68 -27.70 -5.13 -6.70
C VAL A 68 -26.68 -4.00 -6.81
N ARG A 69 -27.10 -2.82 -7.27
CA ARG A 69 -26.23 -1.64 -7.37
C ARG A 69 -25.67 -1.26 -6.00
N TYR A 70 -24.36 -1.04 -5.92
CA TYR A 70 -23.63 -0.83 -4.67
C TYR A 70 -22.75 0.43 -4.74
N PHE A 71 -23.22 1.54 -4.14
CA PHE A 71 -22.56 2.86 -4.21
C PHE A 71 -21.90 3.29 -2.90
N GLU A 72 -21.63 2.38 -1.98
CA GLU A 72 -21.08 2.72 -0.66
C GLU A 72 -19.64 3.26 -0.73
N LYS A 73 -18.86 2.82 -1.71
CA LYS A 73 -17.44 3.21 -1.85
C LYS A 73 -17.10 3.66 -3.27
N PRO A 74 -16.06 4.50 -3.42
CA PRO A 74 -15.57 4.92 -4.75
C PRO A 74 -15.12 3.74 -5.61
N VAL A 75 -15.45 3.78 -6.89
CA VAL A 75 -15.19 2.70 -7.85
C VAL A 75 -13.70 2.38 -8.08
N LEU A 76 -12.83 3.35 -7.87
CA LEU A 76 -11.39 3.22 -8.10
C LEU A 76 -10.77 2.01 -7.39
N GLY A 77 -11.14 1.75 -6.14
CA GLY A 77 -10.63 0.61 -5.39
C GLY A 77 -11.05 -0.73 -6.00
N TYR A 78 -12.26 -0.82 -6.51
CA TYR A 78 -12.74 -2.02 -7.22
C TYR A 78 -11.98 -2.22 -8.53
N TRP A 79 -11.69 -1.16 -9.28
CA TRP A 79 -10.86 -1.25 -10.50
C TRP A 79 -9.45 -1.75 -10.21
N MET A 80 -8.84 -1.30 -9.11
CA MET A 80 -7.51 -1.78 -8.72
C MET A 80 -7.53 -3.28 -8.41
N THR A 81 -8.56 -3.75 -7.69
CA THR A 81 -8.73 -5.18 -7.38
C THR A 81 -9.06 -5.99 -8.63
N ALA A 82 -9.97 -5.50 -9.48
CA ALA A 82 -10.28 -6.15 -10.76
C ALA A 82 -9.04 -6.29 -11.65
N THR A 83 -8.23 -5.25 -11.75
CA THR A 83 -6.96 -5.28 -12.50
C THR A 83 -5.98 -6.31 -11.91
N ALA A 84 -5.91 -6.40 -10.57
CA ALA A 84 -5.09 -7.41 -9.91
C ALA A 84 -5.59 -8.84 -10.19
N PHE A 85 -6.91 -9.07 -10.20
CA PHE A 85 -7.50 -10.36 -10.57
C PHE A 85 -7.21 -10.75 -12.02
N LEU A 86 -7.30 -9.81 -12.96
CA LEU A 86 -6.95 -10.05 -14.35
C LEU A 86 -5.47 -10.41 -14.55
N GLY A 87 -4.57 -9.86 -13.72
CA GLY A 87 -3.13 -10.12 -13.82
C GLY A 87 -2.64 -11.34 -13.07
N PHE A 88 -3.19 -11.62 -11.89
CA PHE A 88 -2.70 -12.64 -10.95
C PHE A 88 -3.71 -13.75 -10.65
N GLY A 89 -4.90 -13.68 -11.27
CA GLY A 89 -5.99 -14.62 -11.01
C GLY A 89 -6.80 -14.28 -9.75
N GLU A 90 -7.92 -14.96 -9.59
CA GLU A 90 -8.88 -14.78 -8.49
C GLU A 90 -8.38 -15.50 -7.22
N ASN A 91 -7.60 -14.81 -6.41
CA ASN A 91 -7.04 -15.35 -5.19
C ASN A 91 -6.82 -14.28 -4.12
N ALA A 92 -6.55 -14.72 -2.88
CA ALA A 92 -6.38 -13.81 -1.74
C ALA A 92 -5.19 -12.84 -1.90
N PHE A 93 -4.14 -13.24 -2.62
CA PHE A 93 -3.01 -12.38 -2.91
C PHE A 93 -3.44 -11.20 -3.79
N ALA A 94 -4.10 -11.49 -4.92
CA ALA A 94 -4.55 -10.47 -5.86
C ALA A 94 -5.59 -9.52 -5.24
N LEU A 95 -6.49 -10.06 -4.40
CA LEU A 95 -7.48 -9.29 -3.65
C LEU A 95 -6.83 -8.20 -2.77
N ARG A 96 -5.73 -8.52 -2.08
CA ARG A 96 -5.06 -7.64 -1.11
C ARG A 96 -3.92 -6.82 -1.72
N LEU A 97 -3.47 -7.17 -2.92
CA LEU A 97 -2.35 -6.50 -3.59
C LEU A 97 -2.55 -4.98 -3.73
N PRO A 98 -3.74 -4.44 -4.07
CA PRO A 98 -3.96 -3.00 -4.13
C PRO A 98 -3.69 -2.28 -2.80
N ALA A 99 -4.12 -2.85 -1.67
CA ALA A 99 -3.87 -2.27 -0.35
C ALA A 99 -2.38 -2.24 -0.01
N ALA A 100 -1.66 -3.33 -0.27
CA ALA A 100 -0.22 -3.41 -0.07
C ALA A 100 0.54 -2.44 -0.99
N ALA A 101 0.17 -2.37 -2.28
CA ALA A 101 0.81 -1.47 -3.25
C ALA A 101 0.64 0.01 -2.87
N THR A 102 -0.56 0.41 -2.48
CA THR A 102 -0.85 1.80 -2.06
C THR A 102 -0.17 2.15 -0.74
N THR A 103 -0.06 1.21 0.19
CA THR A 103 0.73 1.38 1.42
C THR A 103 2.22 1.54 1.11
N GLY A 104 2.76 0.74 0.20
CA GLY A 104 4.13 0.88 -0.29
C GLY A 104 4.37 2.24 -0.96
N PHE A 105 3.41 2.71 -1.75
CA PHE A 105 3.46 4.04 -2.35
C PHE A 105 3.49 5.14 -1.29
N ALA A 106 2.61 5.08 -0.27
CA ALA A 106 2.59 6.04 0.83
C ALA A 106 3.91 6.02 1.64
N ALA A 107 4.46 4.83 1.93
CA ALA A 107 5.78 4.70 2.57
C ALA A 107 6.89 5.32 1.73
N GLY A 108 6.84 5.16 0.40
CA GLY A 108 7.73 5.81 -0.55
C GLY A 108 7.64 7.35 -0.50
N LEU A 109 6.43 7.90 -0.39
CA LEU A 109 6.24 9.34 -0.22
C LEU A 109 6.83 9.85 1.10
N VAL A 110 6.59 9.14 2.21
CA VAL A 110 7.21 9.46 3.51
C VAL A 110 8.73 9.45 3.40
N LEU A 111 9.30 8.42 2.77
CA LEU A 111 10.74 8.31 2.54
C LEU A 111 11.27 9.51 1.74
N LEU A 112 10.64 9.85 0.61
CA LEU A 112 11.07 10.96 -0.26
C LEU A 112 10.91 12.31 0.45
N PHE A 113 9.82 12.52 1.17
CA PHE A 113 9.61 13.74 1.96
C PHE A 113 10.69 13.95 3.01
N VAL A 114 10.95 12.93 3.84
CA VAL A 114 11.99 13.03 4.88
C VAL A 114 13.38 13.18 4.26
N ARG A 115 13.65 12.48 3.15
CA ARG A 115 14.90 12.63 2.40
C ARG A 115 15.10 14.07 1.89
N ARG A 116 14.04 14.70 1.39
CA ARG A 116 14.09 16.10 0.91
C ARG A 116 14.47 17.06 2.04
N TRP A 117 13.97 16.86 3.25
CA TRP A 117 14.21 17.74 4.40
C TRP A 117 15.54 17.47 5.13
N THR A 118 15.93 16.22 5.23
CA THR A 118 17.11 15.83 6.01
C THR A 118 18.38 15.67 5.18
N ALA A 119 18.23 15.53 3.85
CA ALA A 119 19.29 15.12 2.92
C ALA A 119 19.94 13.78 3.31
N ARG A 120 19.22 12.88 4.06
CA ARG A 120 19.72 11.63 4.64
C ARG A 120 18.84 10.45 4.25
N TRP A 121 19.44 9.42 3.62
CA TRP A 121 18.73 8.20 3.24
C TRP A 121 18.48 7.26 4.43
N ASP A 122 19.41 7.16 5.36
CA ASP A 122 19.26 6.36 6.58
C ASP A 122 18.07 6.86 7.43
N VAL A 123 17.96 8.17 7.66
CA VAL A 123 16.84 8.78 8.40
C VAL A 123 15.52 8.60 7.66
N ALA A 124 15.52 8.79 6.33
CA ALA A 124 14.35 8.60 5.49
C ALA A 124 13.85 7.14 5.51
N ALA A 125 14.76 6.17 5.44
CA ALA A 125 14.43 4.76 5.53
C ALA A 125 13.85 4.39 6.92
N ILE A 126 14.43 4.92 8.01
CA ILE A 126 13.90 4.72 9.37
C ILE A 126 12.48 5.30 9.48
N ALA A 127 12.24 6.51 8.97
CA ALA A 127 10.90 7.11 9.00
C ALA A 127 9.87 6.26 8.23
N ALA A 128 10.23 5.76 7.06
CA ALA A 128 9.37 4.84 6.29
C ALA A 128 9.13 3.52 7.05
N MET A 129 10.13 2.96 7.73
CA MET A 129 9.96 1.77 8.55
C MET A 129 9.04 2.02 9.75
N ILE A 130 9.18 3.14 10.45
CA ILE A 130 8.26 3.53 11.55
C ILE A 130 6.83 3.63 11.03
N PHE A 131 6.62 4.27 9.88
CA PHE A 131 5.31 4.34 9.24
C PHE A 131 4.74 2.94 8.94
N MET A 132 5.51 2.09 8.26
CA MET A 132 5.08 0.74 7.87
C MET A 132 4.83 -0.20 9.06
N THR A 133 5.59 -0.04 10.15
CA THR A 133 5.44 -0.89 11.34
C THR A 133 4.43 -0.36 12.34
N SER A 134 3.82 0.81 12.11
CA SER A 134 2.69 1.25 12.93
C SER A 134 1.53 0.27 12.79
N LEU A 135 0.89 -0.07 13.91
CA LEU A 135 -0.11 -1.14 13.98
C LEU A 135 -1.25 -0.93 12.98
N GLU A 136 -1.75 0.29 12.88
CA GLU A 136 -2.85 0.65 11.98
C GLU A 136 -2.45 0.44 10.52
N VAL A 137 -1.29 0.95 10.09
CA VAL A 137 -0.80 0.81 8.71
C VAL A 137 -0.55 -0.66 8.37
N ALA A 138 0.03 -1.44 9.29
CA ALA A 138 0.28 -2.86 9.08
C ALA A 138 -1.02 -3.67 8.91
N ILE A 139 -2.06 -3.35 9.69
CA ILE A 139 -3.37 -4.02 9.57
C ILE A 139 -4.08 -3.60 8.27
N LEU A 140 -4.22 -2.29 8.03
CA LEU A 140 -4.98 -1.77 6.88
C LEU A 140 -4.29 -2.06 5.54
N GLY A 141 -2.96 -2.00 5.51
CA GLY A 141 -2.18 -2.27 4.31
C GLY A 141 -2.10 -3.76 3.91
N THR A 142 -2.55 -4.67 4.78
CA THR A 142 -2.60 -6.11 4.49
C THR A 142 -4.02 -6.65 4.34
N ALA A 143 -5.05 -5.84 4.55
CA ALA A 143 -6.45 -6.18 4.37
C ALA A 143 -7.00 -5.59 3.06
N ALA A 144 -7.92 -6.31 2.42
CA ALA A 144 -8.58 -5.80 1.22
C ALA A 144 -9.67 -4.79 1.60
N ILE A 145 -9.25 -3.60 2.02
CA ILE A 145 -10.11 -2.46 2.34
C ILE A 145 -9.67 -1.24 1.53
N LEU A 146 -10.62 -0.36 1.22
CA LEU A 146 -10.35 0.79 0.33
C LEU A 146 -9.70 1.99 1.03
N ASP A 147 -9.42 1.89 2.32
CA ASP A 147 -8.83 2.98 3.10
C ASP A 147 -7.35 3.21 2.76
N GLY A 148 -6.61 2.16 2.40
CA GLY A 148 -5.22 2.25 1.95
C GLY A 148 -5.04 3.13 0.70
N PRO A 149 -5.76 2.88 -0.41
CA PRO A 149 -5.76 3.75 -1.58
C PRO A 149 -6.14 5.21 -1.27
N PHE A 150 -7.14 5.44 -0.42
CA PHE A 150 -7.55 6.78 -0.01
C PHE A 150 -6.44 7.49 0.77
N ALA A 151 -5.86 6.84 1.77
CA ALA A 151 -4.76 7.39 2.57
C ALA A 151 -3.54 7.74 1.69
N ALA A 152 -3.20 6.89 0.72
CA ALA A 152 -2.11 7.12 -0.21
C ALA A 152 -2.33 8.36 -1.09
N LEU A 153 -3.56 8.57 -1.60
CA LEU A 153 -3.92 9.74 -2.40
C LEU A 153 -3.88 11.03 -1.58
N VAL A 154 -4.39 11.00 -0.34
CA VAL A 154 -4.34 12.15 0.58
C VAL A 154 -2.88 12.50 0.90
N THR A 155 -2.05 11.51 1.24
CA THR A 155 -0.62 11.73 1.49
C THR A 155 0.07 12.34 0.28
N GLY A 156 -0.20 11.82 -0.93
CA GLY A 156 0.37 12.33 -2.18
C GLY A 156 -0.05 13.76 -2.53
N SER A 157 -1.20 14.22 -2.03
CA SER A 157 -1.67 15.60 -2.27
C SER A 157 -0.98 16.64 -1.37
N ILE A 158 -0.35 16.22 -0.27
CA ILE A 158 0.29 17.08 0.73
C ILE A 158 1.82 17.15 0.53
N THR A 159 2.42 16.17 -0.14
CA THR A 159 3.88 16.05 -0.36
C THR A 159 4.32 16.68 -1.67
#